data_4ebeb84c615a74d0a843fa2618ac3612
#
_entry.id   4ebeb84c615a74d0a843fa2618ac3612
#
_cell.length_a   1.000
_cell.length_b   1.000
_cell.length_c   1.000
_cell.angle_alpha   90.00
_cell.angle_beta   90.00
_cell.angle_gamma   90.00
#
_symmetry.space_group_name_H-M   'P 1'
#
loop_
_entity.id
_entity.type
_entity.pdbx_description
1 polymer ?
#
loop_
_entity_poly.entity_id
_entity_poly.type
_entity_poly.pdbx_seq_one_letter_code
_entity_poly.pdbx_strand_id
1 'polypeptide(L)'
;VISRRFEALQERYQEEEDTEDRIAREELRTQATNLVPSVRTFTGMSVVSVVLATAGVLLDSAAVVVGSMVIAPLIGPAMSTSTGTVLQDRDLFRRGVVFQVFGFVLAILTAAVFAWLLKAGNLVPLTDPEVLAIGQVRERLAPDFLSLVVALGAGVAGAYSLSSGI
;
A
#
# COMPACT_ATOMS: atom_id res chain seq x y z
N VAL A 1 -31.14 -23.92 40.33
CA VAL A 1 -30.72 -22.53 40.66
C VAL A 1 -29.30 -22.25 40.19
N ILE A 2 -28.37 -23.22 40.28
CA ILE A 2 -26.96 -23.06 39.89
C ILE A 2 -26.82 -23.02 38.37
N SER A 3 -27.57 -23.86 37.62
CA SER A 3 -27.49 -23.90 36.13
C SER A 3 -27.94 -22.58 35.47
N ARG A 4 -29.02 -21.98 35.98
CA ARG A 4 -29.51 -20.70 35.47
C ARG A 4 -28.54 -19.52 35.71
N ARG A 5 -27.79 -19.58 36.81
CA ARG A 5 -26.72 -18.57 37.02
C ARG A 5 -25.52 -18.76 36.10
N PHE A 6 -25.22 -20.00 35.77
CA PHE A 6 -24.12 -20.32 34.85
C PHE A 6 -24.47 -19.91 33.41
N GLU A 7 -25.70 -20.18 32.98
CA GLU A 7 -26.23 -19.75 31.69
C GLU A 7 -26.24 -18.21 31.56
N ALA A 8 -26.72 -17.50 32.58
CA ALA A 8 -26.72 -16.03 32.57
C ALA A 8 -25.32 -15.41 32.62
N LEU A 9 -24.32 -16.09 33.16
CA LEU A 9 -22.94 -15.66 33.11
C LEU A 9 -22.35 -15.91 31.73
N GLN A 10 -22.60 -17.05 31.09
CA GLN A 10 -22.15 -17.32 29.73
C GLN A 10 -22.77 -16.36 28.71
N GLU A 11 -24.06 -16.03 28.84
CA GLU A 11 -24.71 -15.03 27.99
C GLU A 11 -24.06 -13.65 28.15
N ARG A 12 -23.73 -13.23 29.35
CA ARG A 12 -23.01 -11.95 29.56
C ARG A 12 -21.60 -11.94 28.98
N TYR A 13 -20.84 -13.01 29.13
CA TYR A 13 -19.52 -13.12 28.55
C TYR A 13 -19.58 -13.10 27.03
N GLN A 14 -20.57 -13.75 26.43
CA GLN A 14 -20.78 -13.71 24.96
C GLN A 14 -21.23 -12.32 24.48
N GLU A 15 -22.10 -11.63 25.24
CA GLU A 15 -22.51 -10.25 24.90
C GLU A 15 -21.35 -9.25 25.02
N GLU A 16 -20.46 -9.41 26.00
CA GLU A 16 -19.25 -8.59 26.15
C GLU A 16 -18.27 -8.85 25.03
N GLU A 17 -17.99 -10.12 24.68
CA GLU A 17 -17.10 -10.53 23.60
C GLU A 17 -17.61 -10.05 22.23
N ASP A 18 -18.90 -10.21 21.94
CA ASP A 18 -19.54 -9.70 20.71
C ASP A 18 -19.49 -8.17 20.63
N THR A 19 -19.56 -7.47 21.75
CA THR A 19 -19.51 -6.01 21.82
C THR A 19 -18.09 -5.52 21.57
N GLU A 20 -17.09 -6.13 22.18
CA GLU A 20 -15.67 -5.82 21.94
C GLU A 20 -15.26 -6.09 20.48
N ASP A 21 -15.67 -7.21 19.91
CA ASP A 21 -15.44 -7.55 18.51
C ASP A 21 -16.09 -6.54 17.53
N ARG A 22 -17.28 -6.06 17.85
CA ARG A 22 -17.94 -5.02 17.04
C ARG A 22 -17.21 -3.69 17.09
N ILE A 23 -16.75 -3.28 18.29
CA ILE A 23 -15.98 -2.04 18.48
C ILE A 23 -14.65 -2.14 17.73
N ALA A 24 -13.93 -3.25 17.87
CA ALA A 24 -12.67 -3.48 17.16
C ALA A 24 -12.84 -3.45 15.64
N ARG A 25 -13.89 -4.04 15.09
CA ARG A 25 -14.21 -4.02 13.65
C ARG A 25 -14.54 -2.62 13.15
N GLU A 26 -15.32 -1.84 13.90
CA GLU A 26 -15.65 -0.45 13.58
C GLU A 26 -14.42 0.45 13.61
N GLU A 27 -13.54 0.23 14.57
CA GLU A 27 -12.29 0.97 14.70
C GLU A 27 -11.34 0.69 13.52
N LEU A 28 -11.13 -0.58 13.17
CA LEU A 28 -10.37 -0.98 11.99
C LEU A 28 -10.94 -0.40 10.69
N ARG A 29 -12.26 -0.41 10.55
CA ARG A 29 -12.95 0.18 9.39
C ARG A 29 -12.73 1.68 9.31
N THR A 30 -12.82 2.37 10.43
CA THR A 30 -12.64 3.82 10.51
C THR A 30 -11.19 4.20 10.21
N GLN A 31 -10.22 3.48 10.76
CA GLN A 31 -8.80 3.67 10.47
C GLN A 31 -8.51 3.44 8.98
N ALA A 32 -8.97 2.33 8.41
CA ALA A 32 -8.77 2.03 6.99
C ALA A 32 -9.41 3.06 6.06
N THR A 33 -10.57 3.64 6.44
CA THR A 33 -11.24 4.68 5.68
C THR A 33 -10.50 6.01 5.76
N ASN A 34 -9.99 6.37 6.94
CA ASN A 34 -9.26 7.61 7.18
C ASN A 34 -7.88 7.64 6.50
N LEU A 35 -7.28 6.47 6.27
CA LEU A 35 -6.00 6.35 5.57
C LEU A 35 -6.09 6.59 4.06
N VAL A 36 -7.30 6.56 3.47
CA VAL A 36 -7.48 6.85 2.04
C VAL A 36 -7.52 8.37 1.85
N PRO A 37 -6.50 8.96 1.22
CA PRO A 37 -6.45 10.41 1.01
C PRO A 37 -7.50 10.86 0.00
N SER A 38 -7.77 12.18 -0.03
CA SER A 38 -8.59 12.75 -1.10
C SER A 38 -7.96 12.49 -2.47
N VAL A 39 -8.75 12.36 -3.53
CA VAL A 39 -8.27 12.10 -4.90
C VAL A 39 -7.20 13.12 -5.32
N ARG A 40 -7.38 14.41 -4.95
CA ARG A 40 -6.41 15.47 -5.28
C ARG A 40 -5.06 15.25 -4.60
N THR A 41 -5.07 14.95 -3.30
CA THR A 41 -3.86 14.67 -2.52
C THR A 41 -3.19 13.40 -3.02
N PHE A 42 -3.98 12.34 -3.27
CA PHE A 42 -3.49 11.07 -3.82
C PHE A 42 -2.77 11.29 -5.16
N THR A 43 -3.41 11.98 -6.10
CA THR A 43 -2.84 12.26 -7.43
C THR A 43 -1.56 13.08 -7.33
N GLY A 44 -1.56 14.17 -6.55
CA GLY A 44 -0.39 15.04 -6.41
C GLY A 44 0.80 14.30 -5.80
N MET A 45 0.61 13.58 -4.70
CA MET A 45 1.68 12.81 -4.05
C MET A 45 2.18 11.66 -4.94
N SER A 46 1.27 10.98 -5.67
CA SER A 46 1.64 9.92 -6.60
C SER A 46 2.50 10.44 -7.76
N VAL A 47 2.12 11.57 -8.36
CA VAL A 47 2.91 12.19 -9.44
C VAL A 47 4.32 12.53 -8.97
N VAL A 48 4.44 13.22 -7.83
CA VAL A 48 5.76 13.58 -7.26
C VAL A 48 6.58 12.32 -6.95
N SER A 49 5.97 11.33 -6.31
CA SER A 49 6.62 10.06 -5.99
C SER A 49 7.14 9.36 -7.24
N VAL A 50 6.34 9.27 -8.31
CA VAL A 50 6.73 8.61 -9.57
C VAL A 50 7.85 9.34 -10.29
N VAL A 51 7.82 10.68 -10.31
CA VAL A 51 8.92 11.48 -10.87
C VAL A 51 10.22 11.21 -10.13
N LEU A 52 10.19 11.22 -8.79
CA LEU A 52 11.35 10.89 -7.96
C LEU A 52 11.82 9.45 -8.16
N ALA A 53 10.89 8.49 -8.23
CA ALA A 53 11.23 7.09 -8.49
C ALA A 53 11.91 6.91 -9.84
N THR A 54 11.38 7.53 -10.90
CA THR A 54 11.95 7.47 -12.22
C THR A 54 13.35 8.11 -12.26
N ALA A 55 13.51 9.28 -11.64
CA ALA A 55 14.83 9.91 -11.51
C ALA A 55 15.80 9.02 -10.71
N GLY A 56 15.34 8.41 -9.60
CA GLY A 56 16.15 7.49 -8.80
C GLY A 56 16.62 6.27 -9.58
N VAL A 57 15.75 5.68 -10.40
CA VAL A 57 16.11 4.57 -11.30
C VAL A 57 17.15 5.01 -12.32
N LEU A 58 16.97 6.16 -12.98
CA LEU A 58 17.91 6.68 -13.99
C LEU A 58 19.28 7.06 -13.41
N LEU A 59 19.30 7.49 -12.14
CA LEU A 59 20.53 7.78 -11.39
C LEU A 59 21.16 6.52 -10.74
N ASP A 60 20.58 5.36 -10.95
CA ASP A 60 20.94 4.11 -10.28
C ASP A 60 21.05 4.23 -8.74
N SER A 61 20.18 5.05 -8.14
CA SER A 61 20.18 5.37 -6.72
C SER A 61 19.03 4.68 -5.98
N ALA A 62 19.35 3.58 -5.29
CA ALA A 62 18.40 2.87 -4.43
C ALA A 62 17.82 3.79 -3.33
N ALA A 63 18.61 4.70 -2.78
CA ALA A 63 18.16 5.62 -1.72
C ALA A 63 17.04 6.56 -2.21
N VAL A 64 17.14 7.10 -3.42
CA VAL A 64 16.12 7.96 -4.01
C VAL A 64 14.85 7.16 -4.33
N VAL A 65 15.01 5.94 -4.84
CA VAL A 65 13.86 5.03 -5.11
C VAL A 65 13.12 4.70 -3.82
N VAL A 66 13.83 4.33 -2.75
CA VAL A 66 13.22 4.04 -1.44
C VAL A 66 12.54 5.30 -0.87
N GLY A 67 13.20 6.45 -0.95
CA GLY A 67 12.62 7.73 -0.52
C GLY A 67 11.31 8.06 -1.25
N SER A 68 11.23 7.78 -2.55
CA SER A 68 10.02 7.98 -3.33
C SER A 68 8.85 7.07 -2.88
N MET A 69 9.15 5.84 -2.43
CA MET A 69 8.14 4.89 -1.93
C MET A 69 7.49 5.38 -0.63
N VAL A 70 8.23 6.12 0.21
CA VAL A 70 7.69 6.71 1.45
C VAL A 70 6.68 7.82 1.15
N ILE A 71 6.89 8.55 0.06
CA ILE A 71 6.00 9.63 -0.38
C ILE A 71 4.73 9.07 -1.06
N ALA A 72 4.82 7.88 -1.66
CA ALA A 72 3.71 7.27 -2.39
C ALA A 72 2.53 6.94 -1.46
N PRO A 73 1.32 7.45 -1.71
CA PRO A 73 0.17 7.28 -0.81
C PRO A 73 -0.56 5.94 -1.03
N LEU A 74 0.19 4.85 -1.27
CA LEU A 74 -0.38 3.54 -1.63
C LEU A 74 -0.77 2.71 -0.40
N ILE A 75 -0.26 3.03 0.79
CA ILE A 75 -0.55 2.30 2.03
C ILE A 75 -2.05 2.35 2.36
N GLY A 76 -2.67 3.52 2.28
CA GLY A 76 -4.11 3.69 2.56
C GLY A 76 -5.02 2.80 1.71
N PRO A 77 -4.93 2.85 0.37
CA PRO A 77 -5.66 1.94 -0.50
C PRO A 77 -5.38 0.45 -0.27
N ALA A 78 -4.12 0.09 0.01
CA ALA A 78 -3.75 -1.29 0.31
C ALA A 78 -4.42 -1.77 1.61
N MET A 79 -4.41 -0.93 2.64
CA MET A 79 -5.09 -1.20 3.91
C MET A 79 -6.60 -1.33 3.75
N SER A 80 -7.22 -0.43 2.98
CA SER A 80 -8.65 -0.50 2.69
C SER A 80 -9.03 -1.81 2.00
N THR A 81 -8.20 -2.29 1.06
CA THR A 81 -8.43 -3.57 0.38
C THR A 81 -8.30 -4.74 1.35
N SER A 82 -7.26 -4.77 2.16
CA SER A 82 -6.97 -5.85 3.11
C SER A 82 -8.03 -5.90 4.22
N THR A 83 -8.35 -4.77 4.85
CA THR A 83 -9.40 -4.67 5.88
C THR A 83 -10.78 -5.00 5.31
N GLY A 84 -11.10 -4.50 4.09
CA GLY A 84 -12.34 -4.84 3.41
C GLY A 84 -12.49 -6.33 3.14
N THR A 85 -11.39 -7.03 2.85
CA THR A 85 -11.39 -8.49 2.69
C THR A 85 -11.68 -9.20 4.02
N VAL A 86 -11.00 -8.80 5.09
CA VAL A 86 -11.15 -9.40 6.43
C VAL A 86 -12.54 -9.15 7.01
N LEU A 87 -13.05 -7.93 6.90
CA LEU A 87 -14.36 -7.55 7.39
C LEU A 87 -15.51 -7.95 6.45
N GLN A 88 -15.20 -8.52 5.27
CA GLN A 88 -16.17 -8.80 4.20
C GLN A 88 -16.97 -7.56 3.76
N ASP A 89 -16.38 -6.36 3.92
CA ASP A 89 -16.96 -5.09 3.49
C ASP A 89 -16.61 -4.82 2.02
N ARG A 90 -17.58 -5.06 1.14
CA ARG A 90 -17.42 -4.90 -0.32
C ARG A 90 -17.15 -3.47 -0.74
N ASP A 91 -17.68 -2.48 -0.03
CA ASP A 91 -17.49 -1.07 -0.37
C ASP A 91 -16.07 -0.61 -0.04
N LEU A 92 -15.56 -1.01 1.12
CA LEU A 92 -14.20 -0.73 1.52
C LEU A 92 -13.18 -1.41 0.60
N PHE A 93 -13.40 -2.70 0.30
CA PHE A 93 -12.59 -3.46 -0.66
C PHE A 93 -12.56 -2.79 -2.04
N ARG A 94 -13.74 -2.48 -2.60
CA ARG A 94 -13.85 -1.85 -3.92
C ARG A 94 -13.15 -0.49 -3.97
N ARG A 95 -13.30 0.33 -2.94
CA ARG A 95 -12.59 1.62 -2.85
C ARG A 95 -11.09 1.42 -2.88
N GLY A 96 -10.56 0.53 -2.05
CA GLY A 96 -9.13 0.22 -2.03
C GLY A 96 -8.60 -0.22 -3.40
N VAL A 97 -9.27 -1.18 -4.04
CA VAL A 97 -8.90 -1.69 -5.37
C VAL A 97 -8.95 -0.59 -6.44
N VAL A 98 -10.00 0.23 -6.46
CA VAL A 98 -10.13 1.32 -7.44
C VAL A 98 -8.99 2.33 -7.29
N PHE A 99 -8.64 2.73 -6.07
CA PHE A 99 -7.50 3.63 -5.85
C PHE A 99 -6.16 3.00 -6.22
N GLN A 100 -5.97 1.70 -5.98
CA GLN A 100 -4.75 0.99 -6.39
C GLN A 100 -4.61 0.93 -7.91
N VAL A 101 -5.68 0.55 -8.62
CA VAL A 101 -5.68 0.51 -10.09
C VAL A 101 -5.47 1.90 -10.67
N PHE A 102 -6.16 2.91 -10.14
CA PHE A 102 -5.97 4.30 -10.53
C PHE A 102 -4.54 4.78 -10.31
N GLY A 103 -3.95 4.49 -9.14
CA GLY A 103 -2.57 4.82 -8.81
C GLY A 103 -1.57 4.12 -9.74
N PHE A 104 -1.82 2.87 -10.08
CA PHE A 104 -0.98 2.11 -11.01
C PHE A 104 -0.99 2.70 -12.42
N VAL A 105 -2.17 3.00 -12.95
CA VAL A 105 -2.30 3.64 -14.28
C VAL A 105 -1.66 5.02 -14.28
N LEU A 106 -1.93 5.82 -13.24
CA LEU A 106 -1.33 7.14 -13.07
C LEU A 106 0.21 7.07 -13.03
N ALA A 107 0.76 6.08 -12.32
CA ALA A 107 2.20 5.88 -12.21
C ALA A 107 2.83 5.58 -13.58
N ILE A 108 2.23 4.66 -14.36
CA ILE A 108 2.72 4.32 -15.70
C ILE A 108 2.70 5.55 -16.61
N LEU A 109 1.57 6.28 -16.63
CA LEU A 109 1.44 7.46 -17.49
C LEU A 109 2.44 8.55 -17.09
N THR A 110 2.58 8.83 -15.80
CA THR A 110 3.52 9.85 -15.30
C THR A 110 4.96 9.46 -15.60
N ALA A 111 5.35 8.21 -15.37
CA ALA A 111 6.69 7.73 -15.70
C ALA A 111 6.98 7.80 -17.20
N ALA A 112 6.03 7.40 -18.04
CA ALA A 112 6.16 7.45 -19.49
C ALA A 112 6.31 8.89 -20.00
N VAL A 113 5.48 9.80 -19.53
CA VAL A 113 5.55 11.23 -19.89
C VAL A 113 6.87 11.83 -19.42
N PHE A 114 7.30 11.55 -18.20
CA PHE A 114 8.55 12.07 -17.67
C PHE A 114 9.77 11.54 -18.45
N ALA A 115 9.82 10.23 -18.71
CA ALA A 115 10.88 9.64 -19.53
C ALA A 115 10.89 10.20 -20.95
N TRP A 116 9.71 10.41 -21.55
CA TRP A 116 9.61 11.04 -22.87
C TRP A 116 10.14 12.48 -22.87
N LEU A 117 9.82 13.27 -21.85
CA LEU A 117 10.34 14.65 -21.71
C LEU A 117 11.86 14.66 -21.57
N LEU A 118 12.44 13.76 -20.79
CA LEU A 118 13.89 13.63 -20.64
C LEU A 118 14.58 13.26 -21.97
N LYS A 119 13.97 12.35 -22.72
CA LYS A 119 14.47 11.96 -24.05
C LYS A 119 14.36 13.10 -25.06
N ALA A 120 13.22 13.80 -25.11
CA ALA A 120 13.00 14.92 -26.02
C ALA A 120 13.94 16.11 -25.73
N GLY A 121 14.30 16.32 -24.44
CA GLY A 121 15.25 17.32 -24.02
C GLY A 121 16.72 16.93 -24.18
N ASN A 122 17.04 15.73 -24.67
CA ASN A 122 18.40 15.17 -24.73
C ASN A 122 19.14 15.22 -23.36
N LEU A 123 18.38 15.18 -22.24
CA LEU A 123 18.94 15.28 -20.91
C LEU A 123 19.56 13.97 -20.42
N VAL A 124 19.07 12.84 -20.94
CA VAL A 124 19.56 11.50 -20.59
C VAL A 124 19.56 10.63 -21.86
N PRO A 125 20.65 9.92 -22.17
CA PRO A 125 20.69 8.96 -23.26
C PRO A 125 19.86 7.73 -22.90
N LEU A 126 18.59 7.75 -23.26
CA LEU A 126 17.65 6.63 -23.04
C LEU A 126 17.67 5.70 -24.26
N THR A 127 18.77 4.96 -24.43
CA THR A 127 18.84 3.86 -25.42
C THR A 127 18.52 2.53 -24.71
N ASP A 128 17.81 1.64 -25.41
CA ASP A 128 17.36 0.37 -24.83
C ASP A 128 18.45 -0.44 -24.10
N PRO A 129 19.69 -0.59 -24.65
CA PRO A 129 20.73 -1.33 -23.97
C PRO A 129 21.26 -0.62 -22.70
N GLU A 130 21.24 0.71 -22.67
CA GLU A 130 21.70 1.48 -21.49
C GLU A 130 20.69 1.42 -20.34
N VAL A 131 19.39 1.49 -20.63
CA VAL A 131 18.33 1.36 -19.62
C VAL A 131 18.34 -0.02 -18.97
N LEU A 132 18.54 -1.09 -19.75
CA LEU A 132 18.64 -2.46 -19.23
C LEU A 132 19.93 -2.71 -18.44
N ALA A 133 20.96 -1.89 -18.61
CA ALA A 133 22.21 -1.96 -17.87
C ALA A 133 22.12 -1.30 -16.47
N ILE A 134 21.09 -0.48 -16.23
CA ILE A 134 20.86 0.16 -14.91
C ILE A 134 20.63 -0.92 -13.86
N GLY A 135 21.41 -0.92 -12.79
CA GLY A 135 21.37 -1.91 -11.72
C GLY A 135 19.98 -2.06 -11.12
N GLN A 136 19.30 -0.95 -10.83
CA GLN A 136 17.94 -0.91 -10.29
C GLN A 136 16.88 -1.57 -11.21
N VAL A 137 17.05 -1.50 -12.53
CA VAL A 137 16.17 -2.18 -13.49
C VAL A 137 16.47 -3.67 -13.51
N ARG A 138 17.75 -4.03 -13.56
CA ARG A 138 18.20 -5.42 -13.64
C ARG A 138 17.81 -6.24 -12.40
N GLU A 139 17.98 -5.69 -11.20
CA GLU A 139 17.57 -6.34 -9.94
C GLU A 139 16.06 -6.65 -9.90
N ARG A 140 15.23 -5.79 -10.48
CA ARG A 140 13.76 -5.98 -10.52
C ARG A 140 13.28 -6.96 -11.59
N LEU A 141 14.08 -7.17 -12.62
CA LEU A 141 13.77 -8.14 -13.69
C LEU A 141 14.09 -9.59 -13.29
N ALA A 142 14.91 -9.79 -12.26
CA ALA A 142 15.28 -11.11 -11.75
C ALA A 142 14.98 -11.20 -10.23
N PRO A 143 13.69 -11.26 -9.85
CA PRO A 143 13.32 -11.38 -8.45
C PRO A 143 13.77 -12.71 -7.87
N ASP A 144 14.50 -12.66 -6.76
CA ASP A 144 15.02 -13.81 -6.06
C ASP A 144 14.11 -14.23 -4.88
N PHE A 145 14.36 -15.45 -4.33
CA PHE A 145 13.67 -15.93 -3.12
C PHE A 145 13.79 -14.96 -1.93
N LEU A 146 14.89 -14.24 -1.82
CA LEU A 146 15.11 -13.24 -0.77
C LEU A 146 14.14 -12.08 -0.89
N SER A 147 13.80 -11.66 -2.11
CA SER A 147 12.78 -10.62 -2.35
C SER A 147 11.40 -11.03 -1.82
N LEU A 148 11.04 -12.32 -1.95
CA LEU A 148 9.80 -12.87 -1.38
C LEU A 148 9.83 -12.84 0.15
N VAL A 149 10.94 -13.24 0.77
CA VAL A 149 11.11 -13.22 2.24
C VAL A 149 10.97 -11.79 2.78
N VAL A 150 11.60 -10.81 2.12
CA VAL A 150 11.50 -9.39 2.49
C VAL A 150 10.07 -8.90 2.36
N ALA A 151 9.37 -9.23 1.28
CA ALA A 151 7.99 -8.82 1.06
C ALA A 151 7.03 -9.41 2.12
N LEU A 152 7.19 -10.69 2.47
CA LEU A 152 6.42 -11.34 3.52
C LEU A 152 6.71 -10.72 4.90
N GLY A 153 7.98 -10.50 5.23
CA GLY A 153 8.38 -9.86 6.48
C GLY A 153 7.81 -8.45 6.62
N ALA A 154 7.88 -7.66 5.56
CA ALA A 154 7.30 -6.31 5.54
C ALA A 154 5.76 -6.35 5.70
N GLY A 155 5.09 -7.32 5.05
CA GLY A 155 3.64 -7.51 5.18
C GLY A 155 3.22 -7.86 6.61
N VAL A 156 3.92 -8.78 7.25
CA VAL A 156 3.67 -9.18 8.65
C VAL A 156 3.92 -8.01 9.60
N ALA A 157 5.04 -7.29 9.44
CA ALA A 157 5.37 -6.13 10.26
C ALA A 157 4.30 -5.02 10.12
N GLY A 158 3.84 -4.75 8.89
CA GLY A 158 2.77 -3.80 8.64
C GLY A 158 1.44 -4.19 9.29
N ALA A 159 1.06 -5.46 9.19
CA ALA A 159 -0.15 -5.98 9.83
C ALA A 159 -0.08 -5.88 11.37
N TYR A 160 1.08 -6.23 11.94
CA TYR A 160 1.29 -6.13 13.40
C TYR A 160 1.24 -4.68 13.90
N SER A 161 1.88 -3.75 13.18
CA SER A 161 1.85 -2.32 13.52
C SER A 161 0.43 -1.75 13.58
N LEU A 162 -0.45 -2.20 12.66
CA LEU A 162 -1.85 -1.77 12.69
C LEU A 162 -2.65 -2.37 13.84
N SER A 163 -2.39 -3.64 14.17
CA SER A 163 -3.12 -4.31 15.25
C SER A 163 -2.68 -3.84 16.63
N SER A 164 -1.46 -3.32 16.77
CA SER A 164 -0.92 -2.84 18.07
C SER A 164 -1.18 -1.36 18.35
N GLY A 165 -1.85 -0.64 17.43
CA GLY A 165 -2.23 0.77 17.65
C GLY A 165 -1.04 1.74 17.77
N ILE A 166 0.14 1.34 17.26
CA ILE A 166 1.39 2.16 17.25
C ILE A 166 1.48 2.94 15.95
#